data_c6f05acbdb5dd6c491be0eeed06acf26
#
_entry.id   c6f05acbdb5dd6c491be0eeed06acf26
#
_cell.length_a   1.000
_cell.length_b   1.000
_cell.length_c   1.000
_cell.angle_alpha   90.00
_cell.angle_beta   90.00
_cell.angle_gamma   90.00
#
_symmetry.space_group_name_H-M   'P 1'
#
loop_
_entity.id
_entity.type
_entity.pdbx_description
1 polymer ?
#
loop_
_entity_poly.entity_id
_entity_poly.type
_entity_poly.pdbx_seq_one_letter_code
_entity_poly.pdbx_strand_id
1 'polypeptide(L)'
;MRTGAALLVLYAGMTGAAGIALAAAGTHGAELAALATPAHFLIMHAAAALAAVAIALRASRPGLFLTAALLMLAGVTLFSGDVSMRALLQERLFPMAAPVGGTTMIIGWLIAAIGGLTELFAAPRD
;
A
#
# COMPACT_ATOMS: atom_id res chain seq x y z
N MET A 1 -1.78 3.02 21.07
CA MET A 1 -1.97 3.28 19.64
C MET A 1 -3.41 3.72 19.41
N ARG A 2 -3.62 4.76 18.62
CA ARG A 2 -5.00 5.18 18.30
C ARG A 2 -5.64 4.14 17.36
N THR A 3 -6.97 3.97 17.48
CA THR A 3 -7.73 2.98 16.71
C THR A 3 -7.44 3.02 15.21
N GLY A 4 -7.36 4.22 14.61
CA GLY A 4 -7.06 4.36 13.18
C GLY A 4 -5.69 3.81 12.78
N ALA A 5 -4.65 4.06 13.59
CA ALA A 5 -3.33 3.49 13.35
C ALA A 5 -3.34 1.95 13.47
N ALA A 6 -4.04 1.41 14.46
CA ALA A 6 -4.18 -0.03 14.63
C ALA A 6 -4.90 -0.70 13.44
N LEU A 7 -5.95 -0.06 12.91
CA LEU A 7 -6.65 -0.56 11.72
C LEU A 7 -5.75 -0.55 10.48
N LEU A 8 -4.91 0.48 10.31
CA LEU A 8 -3.95 0.52 9.21
C LEU A 8 -2.86 -0.57 9.36
N VAL A 9 -2.41 -0.85 10.57
CA VAL A 9 -1.47 -1.96 10.84
C VAL A 9 -2.12 -3.30 10.49
N LEU A 10 -3.37 -3.51 10.90
CA LEU A 10 -4.12 -4.72 10.54
C LEU A 10 -4.25 -4.86 9.02
N TYR A 11 -4.67 -3.79 8.34
CA TYR A 11 -4.81 -3.77 6.89
C TYR A 11 -3.46 -4.07 6.19
N ALA A 12 -2.38 -3.42 6.63
CA ALA A 12 -1.05 -3.66 6.09
C ALA A 12 -0.60 -5.12 6.28
N GLY A 13 -0.86 -5.70 7.45
CA GLY A 13 -0.56 -7.11 7.72
C GLY A 13 -1.29 -8.06 6.78
N MET A 14 -2.59 -7.83 6.57
CA MET A 14 -3.39 -8.62 5.62
C MET A 14 -2.90 -8.45 4.17
N THR A 15 -2.56 -7.22 3.78
CA THR A 15 -2.01 -6.90 2.46
C THR A 15 -0.68 -7.60 2.22
N GLY A 16 0.22 -7.57 3.22
CA GLY A 16 1.51 -8.25 3.14
C GLY A 16 1.36 -9.77 3.04
N ALA A 17 0.48 -10.36 3.85
CA ALA A 17 0.19 -11.80 3.81
C ALA A 17 -0.37 -12.22 2.44
N ALA A 18 -1.31 -11.45 1.87
CA ALA A 18 -1.84 -11.68 0.54
C ALA A 18 -0.73 -11.61 -0.53
N GLY A 19 0.18 -10.64 -0.41
CA GLY A 19 1.34 -10.52 -1.31
C GLY A 19 2.25 -11.74 -1.28
N ILE A 20 2.56 -12.27 -0.11
CA ILE A 20 3.36 -13.49 0.03
C ILE A 20 2.63 -14.69 -0.58
N ALA A 21 1.32 -14.84 -0.34
CA ALA A 21 0.52 -15.91 -0.92
C ALA A 21 0.52 -15.85 -2.46
N LEU A 22 0.35 -14.67 -3.05
CA LEU A 22 0.42 -14.48 -4.50
C LEU A 22 1.82 -14.74 -5.05
N ALA A 23 2.87 -14.32 -4.36
CA ALA A 23 4.25 -14.59 -4.75
C ALA A 23 4.51 -16.10 -4.78
N ALA A 24 4.07 -16.83 -3.78
CA ALA A 24 4.16 -18.28 -3.75
C ALA A 24 3.38 -18.93 -4.90
N ALA A 25 2.14 -18.50 -5.14
CA ALA A 25 1.32 -19.01 -6.24
C ALA A 25 1.99 -18.77 -7.61
N GLY A 26 2.61 -17.62 -7.81
CA GLY A 26 3.31 -17.25 -9.06
C GLY A 26 4.50 -18.15 -9.41
N THR A 27 4.97 -18.97 -8.48
CA THR A 27 6.06 -19.96 -8.73
C THR A 27 5.56 -21.30 -9.28
N HIS A 28 4.24 -21.52 -9.32
CA HIS A 28 3.61 -22.79 -9.69
C HIS A 28 3.18 -22.87 -11.17
N GLY A 29 4.06 -22.50 -12.08
CA GLY A 29 3.84 -22.62 -13.52
C GLY A 29 3.91 -21.29 -14.26
N ALA A 30 4.18 -21.35 -15.55
CA ALA A 30 4.37 -20.17 -16.39
C ALA A 30 3.08 -19.32 -16.51
N GLU A 31 1.92 -19.96 -16.48
CA GLU A 31 0.60 -19.30 -16.53
C GLU A 31 0.32 -18.42 -15.32
N LEU A 32 0.94 -18.70 -14.17
CA LEU A 32 0.79 -17.93 -12.94
C LEU A 32 1.91 -16.90 -12.72
N ALA A 33 2.90 -16.85 -13.61
CA ALA A 33 4.04 -15.92 -13.49
C ALA A 33 3.60 -14.45 -13.47
N ALA A 34 2.47 -14.11 -14.08
CA ALA A 34 1.90 -12.76 -14.05
C ALA A 34 1.50 -12.28 -12.64
N LEU A 35 1.35 -13.19 -11.66
CA LEU A 35 1.08 -12.85 -10.26
C LEU A 35 2.28 -12.24 -9.54
N ALA A 36 3.48 -12.34 -10.10
CA ALA A 36 4.68 -11.78 -9.48
C ALA A 36 4.59 -10.25 -9.31
N THR A 37 4.06 -9.54 -10.30
CA THR A 37 3.91 -8.08 -10.23
C THR A 37 2.95 -7.63 -9.11
N PRO A 38 1.69 -8.10 -9.05
CA PRO A 38 0.80 -7.70 -7.97
C PRO A 38 1.29 -8.15 -6.59
N ALA A 39 1.92 -9.32 -6.48
CA ALA A 39 2.53 -9.79 -5.24
C ALA A 39 3.60 -8.82 -4.73
N HIS A 40 4.51 -8.41 -5.61
CA HIS A 40 5.59 -7.49 -5.26
C HIS A 40 5.04 -6.13 -4.78
N PHE A 41 4.06 -5.57 -5.49
CA PHE A 41 3.44 -4.31 -5.11
C PHE A 41 2.74 -4.40 -3.75
N LEU A 42 2.02 -5.49 -3.46
CA LEU A 42 1.37 -5.72 -2.16
C LEU A 42 2.38 -5.72 -1.01
N ILE A 43 3.45 -6.50 -1.14
CA ILE A 43 4.48 -6.62 -0.09
C ILE A 43 5.16 -5.25 0.15
N MET A 44 5.56 -4.58 -0.92
CA MET A 44 6.26 -3.30 -0.84
C MET A 44 5.38 -2.22 -0.18
N HIS A 45 4.11 -2.11 -0.59
CA HIS A 45 3.22 -1.09 -0.05
C HIS A 45 2.73 -1.43 1.37
N ALA A 46 2.61 -2.70 1.72
CA ALA A 46 2.35 -3.11 3.10
C ALA A 46 3.50 -2.65 4.03
N ALA A 47 4.73 -2.88 3.64
CA ALA A 47 5.91 -2.42 4.40
C ALA A 47 5.97 -0.89 4.48
N ALA A 48 5.74 -0.19 3.36
CA ALA A 48 5.70 1.28 3.32
C ALA A 48 4.60 1.87 4.22
N ALA A 49 3.42 1.26 4.22
CA ALA A 49 2.31 1.69 5.08
C ALA A 49 2.62 1.50 6.56
N LEU A 50 3.24 0.37 6.95
CA LEU A 50 3.69 0.15 8.33
C LEU A 50 4.72 1.20 8.75
N ALA A 51 5.68 1.53 7.87
CA ALA A 51 6.67 2.57 8.12
C ALA A 51 6.00 3.95 8.29
N ALA A 52 5.04 4.30 7.42
CA ALA A 52 4.30 5.55 7.51
C ALA A 52 3.51 5.65 8.83
N VAL A 53 2.86 4.56 9.26
CA VAL A 53 2.17 4.52 10.57
C VAL A 53 3.17 4.69 11.71
N ALA A 54 4.32 4.03 11.67
CA ALA A 54 5.35 4.17 12.70
C ALA A 54 5.89 5.61 12.80
N ILE A 55 6.11 6.27 11.66
CA ILE A 55 6.49 7.69 11.61
C ILE A 55 5.38 8.56 12.20
N ALA A 56 4.12 8.30 11.83
CA ALA A 56 2.97 9.07 12.33
C ALA A 56 2.89 9.13 13.86
N LEU A 57 3.33 8.08 14.55
CA LEU A 57 3.30 8.05 16.03
C LEU A 57 4.19 9.11 16.67
N ARG A 58 5.15 9.64 15.94
CA ARG A 58 6.12 10.65 16.40
C ARG A 58 6.11 11.94 15.59
N ALA A 59 5.39 11.98 14.48
CA ALA A 59 5.35 13.12 13.57
C ALA A 59 4.61 14.33 14.18
N SER A 60 4.99 15.53 13.78
CA SER A 60 4.30 16.77 14.10
C SER A 60 2.90 16.83 13.48
N ARG A 61 2.77 16.24 12.29
CA ARG A 61 1.51 16.14 11.54
C ARG A 61 1.17 14.68 11.21
N PRO A 62 0.78 13.89 12.22
CA PRO A 62 0.54 12.45 12.04
C PRO A 62 -0.50 12.13 10.97
N GLY A 63 -1.47 13.02 10.75
CA GLY A 63 -2.52 12.84 9.74
C GLY A 63 -1.99 12.67 8.32
N LEU A 64 -0.90 13.34 7.94
CA LEU A 64 -0.29 13.18 6.61
C LEU A 64 0.21 11.76 6.39
N PHE A 65 0.93 11.20 7.37
CA PHE A 65 1.47 9.85 7.26
C PHE A 65 0.39 8.77 7.34
N LEU A 66 -0.65 8.97 8.15
CA LEU A 66 -1.79 8.04 8.21
C LEU A 66 -2.60 8.07 6.91
N THR A 67 -2.79 9.26 6.31
CA THR A 67 -3.45 9.37 4.99
C THR A 67 -2.60 8.73 3.90
N ALA A 68 -1.29 8.95 3.91
CA ALA A 68 -0.38 8.29 2.97
C ALA A 68 -0.47 6.76 3.07
N ALA A 69 -0.43 6.20 4.29
CA ALA A 69 -0.58 4.76 4.52
C ALA A 69 -1.91 4.23 3.98
N LEU A 70 -3.02 4.93 4.25
CA LEU A 70 -4.34 4.54 3.76
C LEU A 70 -4.39 4.52 2.24
N LEU A 71 -3.90 5.57 1.58
CA LEU A 71 -3.90 5.66 0.11
C LEU A 71 -3.00 4.61 -0.53
N MET A 72 -1.83 4.33 0.06
CA MET A 72 -0.95 3.26 -0.40
C MET A 72 -1.64 1.90 -0.33
N LEU A 73 -2.30 1.58 0.79
CA LEU A 73 -3.00 0.31 0.98
C LEU A 73 -4.23 0.18 0.09
N ALA A 74 -5.06 1.21 0.02
CA ALA A 74 -6.24 1.20 -0.83
C ALA A 74 -5.85 1.11 -2.32
N GLY A 75 -4.87 1.90 -2.74
CA GLY A 75 -4.37 1.91 -4.11
C GLY A 75 -3.76 0.58 -4.53
N VAL A 76 -2.93 -0.02 -3.69
CA VAL A 76 -2.29 -1.31 -4.00
C VAL A 76 -3.30 -2.46 -3.99
N THR A 77 -4.30 -2.43 -3.12
CA THR A 77 -5.38 -3.42 -3.11
C THR A 77 -6.17 -3.39 -4.42
N LEU A 78 -6.53 -2.19 -4.87
CA LEU A 78 -7.24 -2.01 -6.13
C LEU A 78 -6.40 -2.42 -7.34
N PHE A 79 -5.15 -1.95 -7.40
CA PHE A 79 -4.21 -2.26 -8.49
C PHE A 79 -3.91 -3.76 -8.55
N SER A 80 -3.46 -4.34 -7.45
CA SER A 80 -3.07 -5.76 -7.40
C SER A 80 -4.28 -6.68 -7.50
N GLY A 81 -5.44 -6.27 -6.99
CA GLY A 81 -6.71 -6.98 -7.17
C GLY A 81 -7.09 -7.08 -8.64
N ASP A 82 -7.07 -5.98 -9.39
CA ASP A 82 -7.41 -5.97 -10.81
C ASP A 82 -6.40 -6.77 -11.66
N VAL A 83 -5.09 -6.59 -11.39
CA VAL A 83 -4.05 -7.33 -12.10
C VAL A 83 -4.14 -8.83 -11.83
N SER A 84 -4.41 -9.23 -10.59
CA SER A 84 -4.59 -10.64 -10.23
C SER A 84 -5.86 -11.24 -10.86
N MET A 85 -6.97 -10.51 -10.88
CA MET A 85 -8.20 -10.93 -11.56
C MET A 85 -7.96 -11.18 -13.04
N ARG A 86 -7.23 -10.31 -13.71
CA ARG A 86 -6.89 -10.50 -15.13
C ARG A 86 -5.99 -11.69 -15.35
N ALA A 87 -5.03 -11.93 -14.46
CA ALA A 87 -4.13 -13.08 -14.55
C ALA A 87 -4.85 -14.42 -14.33
N LEU A 88 -5.78 -14.48 -13.39
CA LEU A 88 -6.45 -15.72 -12.99
C LEU A 88 -7.74 -16.01 -13.76
N LEU A 89 -8.56 -14.98 -14.02
CA LEU A 89 -9.91 -15.11 -14.56
C LEU A 89 -10.09 -14.43 -15.92
N GLN A 90 -9.05 -13.78 -16.46
CA GLN A 90 -9.09 -13.00 -17.71
C GLN A 90 -10.14 -11.87 -17.68
N GLU A 91 -10.53 -11.43 -16.49
CA GLU A 91 -11.52 -10.39 -16.28
C GLU A 91 -10.92 -9.22 -15.50
N ARG A 92 -11.55 -8.05 -15.60
CA ARG A 92 -11.21 -6.86 -14.81
C ARG A 92 -12.18 -6.71 -13.65
N LEU A 93 -11.73 -6.09 -12.55
CA LEU A 93 -12.66 -5.66 -11.50
C LEU A 93 -13.69 -4.68 -12.05
N PHE A 94 -13.21 -3.64 -12.73
CA PHE A 94 -14.01 -2.66 -13.48
C PHE A 94 -13.08 -1.87 -14.42
N PRO A 95 -13.61 -1.11 -15.42
CA PRO A 95 -12.77 -0.28 -16.28
C PRO A 95 -11.93 0.71 -15.46
N MET A 96 -10.65 0.84 -15.77
CA MET A 96 -9.68 1.75 -15.12
C MET A 96 -9.30 1.39 -13.67
N ALA A 97 -9.65 0.21 -13.15
CA ALA A 97 -9.33 -0.18 -11.78
C ALA A 97 -7.82 -0.11 -11.48
N ALA A 98 -6.98 -0.73 -12.31
CA ALA A 98 -5.53 -0.70 -12.11
C ALA A 98 -4.94 0.72 -12.27
N PRO A 99 -5.27 1.52 -13.30
CA PRO A 99 -4.82 2.92 -13.38
C PRO A 99 -5.23 3.78 -12.18
N VAL A 100 -6.45 3.66 -11.69
CA VAL A 100 -6.92 4.36 -10.49
C VAL A 100 -6.13 3.92 -9.27
N GLY A 101 -5.94 2.62 -9.07
CA GLY A 101 -5.13 2.07 -7.98
C GLY A 101 -3.69 2.58 -8.02
N GLY A 102 -3.06 2.54 -9.20
CA GLY A 102 -1.71 3.05 -9.41
C GLY A 102 -1.56 4.53 -9.09
N THR A 103 -2.49 5.35 -9.58
CA THR A 103 -2.51 6.80 -9.29
C THR A 103 -2.69 7.06 -7.80
N THR A 104 -3.57 6.31 -7.14
CA THR A 104 -3.80 6.42 -5.69
C THR A 104 -2.53 6.11 -4.89
N MET A 105 -1.76 5.08 -5.28
CA MET A 105 -0.45 4.78 -4.67
C MET A 105 0.52 5.95 -4.84
N ILE A 106 0.63 6.52 -6.05
CA ILE A 106 1.51 7.66 -6.32
C ILE A 106 1.14 8.84 -5.42
N ILE A 107 -0.15 9.16 -5.29
CA ILE A 107 -0.63 10.23 -4.41
C ILE A 107 -0.23 9.92 -2.95
N GLY A 108 -0.36 8.68 -2.50
CA GLY A 108 0.08 8.26 -1.18
C GLY A 108 1.57 8.55 -0.93
N TRP A 109 2.44 8.23 -1.88
CA TRP A 109 3.87 8.54 -1.80
C TRP A 109 4.16 10.04 -1.77
N LEU A 110 3.45 10.84 -2.58
CA LEU A 110 3.60 12.30 -2.58
C LEU A 110 3.15 12.92 -1.26
N ILE A 111 2.07 12.43 -0.65
CA ILE A 111 1.62 12.89 0.67
C ILE A 111 2.65 12.52 1.75
N ALA A 112 3.25 11.32 1.69
CA ALA A 112 4.34 10.96 2.59
C ALA A 112 5.54 11.90 2.44
N ALA A 113 5.92 12.27 1.22
CA ALA A 113 6.99 13.22 0.94
C ALA A 113 6.67 14.62 1.51
N ILE A 114 5.42 15.11 1.34
CA ILE A 114 4.96 16.35 1.96
C ILE A 114 5.03 16.26 3.48
N GLY A 115 4.63 15.11 4.05
CA GLY A 115 4.77 14.83 5.48
C GLY A 115 6.21 15.01 5.95
N GLY A 116 7.16 14.36 5.26
CA GLY A 116 8.59 14.51 5.54
C GLY A 116 9.08 15.96 5.44
N LEU A 117 8.63 16.69 4.41
CA LEU A 117 8.97 18.10 4.26
C LEU A 117 8.49 18.95 5.46
N THR A 118 7.28 18.66 5.98
CA THR A 118 6.76 19.39 7.16
C THR A 118 7.59 19.14 8.42
N GLU A 119 8.21 17.97 8.55
CA GLU A 119 9.08 17.66 9.70
C GLU A 119 10.40 18.45 9.69
N LEU A 120 10.90 18.83 8.49
CA LEU A 120 12.11 19.66 8.39
C LEU A 120 11.92 21.05 9.00
N PHE A 121 10.70 21.56 9.01
CA PHE A 121 10.33 22.88 9.53
C PHE A 121 9.60 22.80 10.86
N ALA A 122 9.42 21.62 11.44
CA ALA A 122 8.81 21.46 12.74
C ALA A 122 9.76 21.91 13.84
N ALA A 123 9.22 22.59 14.86
CA ALA A 123 10.00 22.96 16.02
C ALA A 123 10.49 21.71 16.77
N PRO A 124 11.70 21.73 17.36
CA PRO A 124 12.15 20.64 18.22
C PRO A 124 11.11 20.34 19.30
N ARG A 125 10.87 19.08 19.54
CA ARG A 125 10.00 18.61 20.63
C ARG A 125 10.89 18.35 21.84
N ASP A 126 10.64 19.13 22.91
CA ASP A 126 11.24 18.90 24.23
C ASP A 126 10.76 17.59 24.85
#